data_3fa638c5c09a111d1f93ec2005b22eeb
#
_entry.id   3fa638c5c09a111d1f93ec2005b22eeb
#
_cell.length_a   1.000
_cell.length_b   1.000
_cell.length_c   1.000
_cell.angle_alpha   90.00
_cell.angle_beta   90.00
_cell.angle_gamma   90.00
#
_symmetry.space_group_name_H-M   'P 1'
#
loop_
_entity.id
_entity.type
_entity.pdbx_description
1 polymer ?
#
loop_
_entity_poly.entity_id
_entity_poly.type
_entity_poly.pdbx_seq_one_letter_code
_entity_poly.pdbx_strand_id
1 'polypeptide(L)'
;MDKILKQCLGVDVSKSSLSICLGVLNSNLEKEFIGHSDISNDLAGFKIMASWIKKVVVKNVEFIVLMEATGVYHQSVCQYLYSQGYKVSVMQSGRVKRYAQSLIMSWGTPDFSILVQE
;
A
#
# COMPACT_ATOMS: atom_id res chain seq x y z
N MET A 1 11.83 17.41 13.59
CA MET A 1 11.57 16.38 12.56
C MET A 1 10.19 15.80 12.78
N ASP A 2 9.40 15.79 11.73
CA ASP A 2 8.04 15.29 11.85
C ASP A 2 8.01 13.79 12.00
N LYS A 3 7.18 13.34 12.91
CA LYS A 3 7.00 11.94 13.16
C LYS A 3 5.93 11.38 12.22
N ILE A 4 6.13 10.18 11.71
CA ILE A 4 5.14 9.51 10.89
C ILE A 4 4.16 8.78 11.81
N LEU A 5 2.89 9.09 11.66
CA LEU A 5 1.83 8.47 12.46
C LEU A 5 1.20 7.27 11.78
N LYS A 6 1.08 7.32 10.45
CA LYS A 6 0.44 6.25 9.67
C LYS A 6 1.08 6.16 8.31
N GLN A 7 1.05 4.98 7.73
CA GLN A 7 1.61 4.74 6.41
C GLN A 7 0.87 3.61 5.72
N CYS A 8 0.73 3.72 4.41
CA CYS A 8 0.03 2.74 3.61
C CYS A 8 0.58 2.73 2.19
N LEU A 9 0.69 1.54 1.62
CA LEU A 9 1.13 1.37 0.24
C LEU A 9 -0.07 1.07 -0.62
N GLY A 10 -0.34 1.91 -1.62
CA GLY A 10 -1.35 1.64 -2.62
C GLY A 10 -0.73 0.92 -3.81
N VAL A 11 -1.35 -0.15 -4.25
CA VAL A 11 -0.88 -0.94 -5.39
C VAL A 11 -1.98 -1.01 -6.42
N ASP A 12 -1.68 -0.47 -7.60
CA ASP A 12 -2.58 -0.56 -8.75
C ASP A 12 -2.06 -1.69 -9.63
N VAL A 13 -2.86 -2.74 -9.78
CA VAL A 13 -2.44 -3.99 -10.40
C VAL A 13 -2.93 -4.06 -11.84
N SER A 14 -2.04 -4.39 -12.74
CA SER A 14 -2.40 -4.76 -14.10
C SER A 14 -1.73 -6.09 -14.46
N LYS A 15 -2.03 -6.58 -15.64
CA LYS A 15 -1.54 -7.90 -16.06
C LYS A 15 -0.02 -8.00 -15.99
N SER A 16 0.68 -6.97 -16.45
CA SER A 16 2.13 -7.03 -16.59
C SER A 16 2.87 -6.03 -15.70
N SER A 17 2.16 -5.17 -14.97
CA SER A 17 2.81 -4.15 -14.17
C SER A 17 2.06 -3.85 -12.88
N LEU A 18 2.79 -3.29 -11.93
CA LEU A 18 2.25 -2.78 -10.67
C LEU A 18 2.68 -1.33 -10.53
N SER A 19 1.74 -0.47 -10.18
CA SER A 19 2.04 0.91 -9.85
C SER A 19 1.89 1.06 -8.35
N ILE A 20 2.97 1.43 -7.67
CA ILE A 20 2.98 1.50 -6.20
C ILE A 20 3.23 2.93 -5.73
N CYS A 21 2.56 3.29 -4.66
CA CYS A 21 2.68 4.63 -4.06
C CYS A 21 2.55 4.53 -2.55
N LEU A 22 3.52 5.09 -1.84
CA LEU A 22 3.47 5.14 -0.38
C LEU A 22 2.92 6.48 0.09
N GLY A 23 1.85 6.41 0.88
CA GLY A 23 1.28 7.57 1.52
C GLY A 23 1.57 7.54 3.01
N VAL A 24 1.85 8.70 3.59
CA VAL A 24 2.09 8.84 5.03
C VAL A 24 1.32 10.02 5.60
N LEU A 25 1.02 9.92 6.88
CA LEU A 25 0.48 11.03 7.66
C LEU A 25 1.49 11.35 8.76
N ASN A 26 1.96 12.58 8.81
CA ASN A 26 2.95 12.97 9.80
C ASN A 26 2.30 13.58 11.05
N SER A 27 3.11 13.93 12.05
CA SER A 27 2.61 14.43 13.33
C SER A 27 1.96 15.81 13.25
N ASN A 28 2.16 16.52 12.16
CA ASN A 28 1.47 17.78 11.90
C ASN A 28 0.16 17.58 11.17
N LEU A 29 -0.27 16.33 11.01
CA LEU A 29 -1.47 15.94 10.28
C LEU A 29 -1.40 16.32 8.80
N GLU A 30 -0.20 16.41 8.27
CA GLU A 30 0.02 16.63 6.85
C GLU A 30 0.14 15.29 6.14
N LYS A 31 -0.47 15.22 4.98
CA LYS A 31 -0.46 14.04 4.13
C LYS A 31 0.61 14.19 3.08
N GLU A 32 1.39 13.16 2.89
CA GLU A 32 2.44 13.18 1.89
C GLU A 32 2.47 11.87 1.12
N PHE A 33 2.73 11.96 -0.17
CA PHE A 33 3.06 10.80 -0.97
C PHE A 33 4.58 10.76 -1.09
N ILE A 34 5.17 9.76 -0.43
CA ILE A 34 6.63 9.70 -0.29
C ILE A 34 7.28 9.23 -1.58
N GLY A 35 6.63 8.37 -2.32
CA GLY A 35 7.25 7.87 -3.53
C GLY A 35 6.26 7.11 -4.39
N HIS A 36 6.60 7.01 -5.66
CA HIS A 36 5.83 6.30 -6.65
C HIS A 36 6.79 5.52 -7.53
N SER A 37 6.43 4.30 -7.86
CA SER A 37 7.27 3.47 -8.74
C SER A 37 6.39 2.51 -9.54
N ASP A 38 6.81 2.25 -10.77
CA ASP A 38 6.18 1.23 -11.60
C ASP A 38 7.13 0.06 -11.71
N ILE A 39 6.63 -1.13 -11.44
CA ILE A 39 7.42 -2.36 -11.46
C ILE A 39 6.68 -3.43 -12.24
N SER A 40 7.39 -4.49 -12.60
CA SER A 40 6.75 -5.60 -13.30
C SER A 40 5.94 -6.46 -12.34
N ASN A 41 4.85 -7.03 -12.86
CA ASN A 41 4.00 -7.94 -12.08
C ASN A 41 4.52 -9.37 -12.22
N ASP A 42 5.69 -9.61 -11.64
CA ASP A 42 6.35 -10.90 -11.61
C ASP A 42 7.30 -10.95 -10.41
N LEU A 43 7.96 -12.07 -10.23
CA LEU A 43 8.85 -12.25 -9.08
C LEU A 43 9.96 -11.20 -9.02
N ALA A 44 10.52 -10.81 -10.15
CA ALA A 44 11.55 -9.79 -10.20
C ALA A 44 11.02 -8.44 -9.69
N GLY A 45 9.83 -8.06 -10.13
CA GLY A 45 9.17 -6.85 -9.67
C GLY A 45 8.82 -6.91 -8.20
N PHE A 46 8.36 -8.06 -7.71
CA PHE A 46 8.03 -8.24 -6.30
C PHE A 46 9.25 -8.03 -5.40
N LYS A 47 10.40 -8.53 -5.83
CA LYS A 47 11.65 -8.36 -5.08
C LYS A 47 12.07 -6.89 -5.03
N ILE A 48 11.91 -6.19 -6.15
CA ILE A 48 12.18 -4.75 -6.21
C ILE A 48 11.25 -4.00 -5.24
N MET A 49 9.97 -4.35 -5.27
CA MET A 49 8.99 -3.75 -4.37
C MET A 49 9.33 -3.98 -2.91
N ALA A 50 9.67 -5.21 -2.54
CA ALA A 50 10.02 -5.54 -1.17
C ALA A 50 11.24 -4.77 -0.70
N SER A 51 12.22 -4.63 -1.56
CA SER A 51 13.42 -3.85 -1.27
C SER A 51 13.08 -2.38 -1.08
N TRP A 52 12.21 -1.84 -1.92
CA TRP A 52 11.77 -0.45 -1.85
C TRP A 52 10.99 -0.19 -0.57
N ILE A 53 10.08 -1.12 -0.21
CA ILE A 53 9.31 -1.01 1.04
C ILE A 53 10.25 -0.91 2.23
N LYS A 54 11.27 -1.75 2.29
CA LYS A 54 12.22 -1.73 3.40
C LYS A 54 12.96 -0.43 3.53
N LYS A 55 13.16 0.28 2.42
CA LYS A 55 13.85 1.57 2.44
C LYS A 55 12.95 2.72 2.89
N VAL A 56 11.67 2.70 2.52
CA VAL A 56 10.80 3.86 2.69
C VAL A 56 9.85 3.74 3.89
N VAL A 57 9.55 2.53 4.33
CA VAL A 57 8.61 2.33 5.44
C VAL A 57 9.30 2.63 6.76
N VAL A 58 8.62 3.40 7.59
CA VAL A 58 9.12 3.76 8.92
C VAL A 58 8.85 2.60 9.88
N LYS A 59 9.87 2.21 10.64
CA LYS A 59 9.75 1.12 11.62
C LYS A 59 8.89 1.57 12.79
N ASN A 60 8.19 0.61 13.38
CA ASN A 60 7.35 0.80 14.56
C ASN A 60 6.10 1.65 14.28
N VAL A 61 5.77 1.83 13.00
CA VAL A 61 4.52 2.46 12.59
C VAL A 61 3.76 1.42 11.77
N GLU A 62 2.48 1.26 12.06
CA GLU A 62 1.66 0.30 11.34
C GLU A 62 1.70 0.55 9.85
N PHE A 63 1.84 -0.52 9.10
CA PHE A 63 1.94 -0.47 7.64
C PHE A 63 0.99 -1.47 7.03
N ILE A 64 0.21 -1.03 6.08
CA ILE A 64 -0.74 -1.89 5.36
C ILE A 64 -0.61 -1.64 3.86
N VAL A 65 -0.80 -2.71 3.09
CA VAL A 65 -0.82 -2.65 1.63
C VAL A 65 -2.26 -2.75 1.15
N LEU A 66 -2.67 -1.81 0.31
CA LEU A 66 -3.99 -1.79 -0.29
C LEU A 66 -3.86 -2.07 -1.78
N MET A 67 -4.64 -3.01 -2.31
CA MET A 67 -4.61 -3.27 -3.75
C MET A 67 -5.99 -3.60 -4.29
N GLU A 68 -6.17 -3.38 -5.58
CA GLU A 68 -7.41 -3.71 -6.26
C GLU A 68 -7.39 -5.15 -6.75
N ALA A 69 -8.53 -5.81 -6.62
CA ALA A 69 -8.76 -7.09 -7.27
C ALA A 69 -9.09 -6.82 -8.73
N THR A 70 -8.15 -7.13 -9.60
CA THR A 70 -8.31 -6.96 -11.05
C THR A 70 -8.16 -8.33 -11.69
N GLY A 71 -9.28 -9.01 -11.91
CA GLY A 71 -9.24 -10.39 -12.39
C GLY A 71 -8.42 -11.26 -11.45
N VAL A 72 -7.44 -11.95 -11.98
CA VAL A 72 -6.56 -12.83 -11.20
C VAL A 72 -5.16 -12.24 -11.01
N TYR A 73 -4.90 -11.06 -11.57
CA TYR A 73 -3.54 -10.53 -11.66
C TYR A 73 -2.96 -10.07 -10.33
N HIS A 74 -3.82 -9.86 -9.33
CA HIS A 74 -3.38 -9.48 -7.98
C HIS A 74 -2.93 -10.65 -7.13
N GLN A 75 -3.26 -11.88 -7.52
CA GLN A 75 -3.09 -13.04 -6.62
C GLN A 75 -1.64 -13.31 -6.28
N SER A 76 -0.76 -13.29 -7.27
CA SER A 76 0.65 -13.59 -7.05
C SER A 76 1.32 -12.56 -6.16
N VAL A 77 1.09 -11.28 -6.40
CA VAL A 77 1.69 -10.23 -5.58
C VAL A 77 1.14 -10.26 -4.17
N CYS A 78 -0.14 -10.57 -4.02
CA CYS A 78 -0.76 -10.70 -2.70
C CYS A 78 -0.11 -11.83 -1.91
N GLN A 79 0.05 -13.00 -2.51
CA GLN A 79 0.71 -14.13 -1.86
C GLN A 79 2.14 -13.82 -1.48
N TYR A 80 2.86 -13.15 -2.37
CA TYR A 80 4.24 -12.77 -2.10
C TYR A 80 4.32 -11.85 -0.87
N LEU A 81 3.48 -10.84 -0.81
CA LEU A 81 3.47 -9.90 0.32
C LEU A 81 3.10 -10.60 1.63
N TYR A 82 2.12 -11.48 1.60
CA TYR A 82 1.79 -12.27 2.79
C TYR A 82 2.99 -13.09 3.24
N SER A 83 3.71 -13.70 2.31
CA SER A 83 4.87 -14.52 2.66
C SER A 83 5.98 -13.69 3.30
N GLN A 84 6.01 -12.39 3.01
CA GLN A 84 6.98 -11.47 3.59
C GLN A 84 6.51 -10.87 4.92
N GLY A 85 5.32 -11.25 5.38
CA GLY A 85 4.81 -10.80 6.67
C GLY A 85 4.02 -9.50 6.62
N TYR A 86 3.66 -9.01 5.44
CA TYR A 86 2.91 -7.77 5.33
C TYR A 86 1.41 -8.00 5.42
N LYS A 87 0.71 -7.02 5.98
CA LYS A 87 -0.74 -7.01 5.97
C LYS A 87 -1.20 -6.47 4.62
N VAL A 88 -2.08 -7.20 3.97
CA VAL A 88 -2.59 -6.84 2.64
C VAL A 88 -4.09 -6.82 2.67
N SER A 89 -4.68 -5.76 2.16
CA SER A 89 -6.12 -5.66 1.98
C SER A 89 -6.42 -5.56 0.49
N VAL A 90 -7.22 -6.49 0.00
CA VAL A 90 -7.61 -6.53 -1.41
C VAL A 90 -9.03 -6.02 -1.52
N MET A 91 -9.25 -5.03 -2.38
CA MET A 91 -10.52 -4.36 -2.52
C MET A 91 -11.08 -4.52 -3.92
N GLN A 92 -12.37 -4.32 -4.06
CA GLN A 92 -13.01 -4.35 -5.36
C GLN A 92 -12.47 -3.22 -6.23
N SER A 93 -12.46 -3.49 -7.54
CA SER A 93 -11.99 -2.52 -8.52
C SER A 93 -12.67 -1.16 -8.35
N GLY A 94 -11.86 -0.11 -8.42
CA GLY A 94 -12.33 1.26 -8.27
C GLY A 94 -12.34 1.77 -6.84
N ARG A 95 -12.11 0.91 -5.86
CA ARG A 95 -12.16 1.32 -4.46
C ARG A 95 -10.82 1.66 -3.84
N VAL A 96 -9.75 1.02 -4.29
CA VAL A 96 -8.44 1.20 -3.66
C VAL A 96 -8.00 2.64 -3.68
N LYS A 97 -8.07 3.27 -4.84
CA LYS A 97 -7.65 4.65 -4.97
C LYS A 97 -8.45 5.58 -4.08
N ARG A 98 -9.76 5.36 -4.03
CA ARG A 98 -10.65 6.16 -3.20
C ARG A 98 -10.36 5.97 -1.73
N TYR A 99 -10.16 4.73 -1.31
CA TYR A 99 -9.83 4.43 0.08
C TYR A 99 -8.48 4.99 0.49
N ALA A 100 -7.48 4.80 -0.36
CA ALA A 100 -6.15 5.32 -0.07
C ALA A 100 -6.18 6.84 0.06
N GLN A 101 -6.86 7.51 -0.84
CA GLN A 101 -7.02 8.96 -0.77
C GLN A 101 -7.78 9.37 0.47
N SER A 102 -8.89 8.68 0.75
CA SER A 102 -9.70 8.98 1.92
C SER A 102 -8.93 8.79 3.22
N LEU A 103 -8.18 7.71 3.35
CA LEU A 103 -7.36 7.46 4.52
C LEU A 103 -6.31 8.54 4.70
N ILE A 104 -5.59 8.84 3.63
CA ILE A 104 -4.53 9.82 3.67
C ILE A 104 -5.11 11.22 3.82
N MET A 105 -6.26 11.49 3.21
CA MET A 105 -6.88 12.80 3.23
C MET A 105 -7.65 13.09 4.51
N SER A 106 -8.19 12.09 5.17
CA SER A 106 -9.02 12.30 6.35
C SER A 106 -8.64 11.41 7.51
N TRP A 107 -7.34 11.29 7.74
CA TRP A 107 -6.81 10.42 8.78
C TRP A 107 -6.96 10.99 10.18
N GLY A 108 -7.98 11.74 10.43
CA GLY A 108 -8.32 12.04 11.79
C GLY A 108 -8.77 10.79 12.53
N THR A 109 -9.49 9.92 11.84
CA THR A 109 -10.04 8.71 12.45
C THR A 109 -10.00 7.52 11.50
N PRO A 110 -8.83 7.08 11.07
CA PRO A 110 -8.80 5.92 10.19
C PRO A 110 -9.12 4.67 10.97
N ASP A 111 -10.00 3.91 10.44
CA ASP A 111 -10.32 2.61 10.98
C ASP A 111 -9.74 1.55 10.04
N PHE A 112 -8.57 1.09 10.34
CA PHE A 112 -7.91 0.10 9.52
C PHE A 112 -8.62 -1.24 9.52
N SER A 113 -9.52 -1.47 10.47
CA SER A 113 -10.29 -2.72 10.47
C SER A 113 -11.16 -2.85 9.24
N ILE A 114 -11.61 -1.73 8.68
CA ILE A 114 -12.39 -1.74 7.45
C ILE A 114 -11.56 -2.25 6.28
N LEU A 115 -10.27 -1.98 6.28
CA LEU A 115 -9.36 -2.36 5.21
C LEU A 115 -8.93 -3.82 5.28
N VAL A 116 -9.06 -4.43 6.44
CA VAL A 116 -8.66 -5.81 6.65
C VAL A 116 -9.80 -6.78 6.36
N GLN A 117 -11.00 -6.28 6.32
CA GLN A 117 -12.18 -7.09 6.03
C GLN A 117 -12.44 -7.08 4.54
N GLU A 118 -12.21 -8.15 3.91
CA GLU A 118 -12.38 -8.25 2.48
C GLU A 118 -13.66 -8.93 2.14
#